data_8c11bc466984348a060ff7a519dda0bf
#
_entry.id   8c11bc466984348a060ff7a519dda0bf
#
_cell.length_a   1.000
_cell.length_b   1.000
_cell.length_c   1.000
_cell.angle_alpha   90.00
_cell.angle_beta   90.00
_cell.angle_gamma   90.00
#
_symmetry.space_group_name_H-M   'P 1'
#
loop_
_entity.id
_entity.type
_entity.pdbx_description
1 polymer ?
#
loop_
_entity_poly.entity_id
_entity_poly.type
_entity_poly.pdbx_seq_one_letter_code
_entity_poly.pdbx_strand_id
1 'polypeptide(L)'
;MHKNLLRTYESLIIPEFMEKGTPQRAQLLMIIAWFHAVLQERRSYIPQGWTKFYEFSPADLRSAVDICDSSAGLGKGQPDWVTMHGLLSLAVYGGRVDNAQDERLLHCFLQHYFSRSMLSSLKLAPGVTIPTSNRHADYLRVIESIPWTDSPTIFGLPANADVAVQKRAATAVQTNLRALGVEKHGAAAAFDREKWGQSLSPILSLWQKLVAACEKVRTAKPRIDPKSAPVNGFVELELVKAQALLKVVDSSLSAIGRVVRGTELLNATTKREGLSLIHI
;
A
#
# COMPACT_ATOMS: atom_id res chain seq x y z
N MET A 1 -6.56 -7.24 -3.13
CA MET A 1 -7.15 -7.65 -1.83
C MET A 1 -6.35 -8.77 -1.19
N HIS A 2 -6.30 -9.96 -1.80
CA HIS A 2 -5.60 -11.16 -1.32
C HIS A 2 -4.15 -10.85 -0.87
N LYS A 3 -3.32 -10.27 -1.74
CA LYS A 3 -1.93 -9.90 -1.43
C LYS A 3 -1.78 -8.95 -0.24
N ASN A 4 -2.67 -7.96 -0.14
CA ASN A 4 -2.62 -6.97 0.93
C ASN A 4 -2.96 -7.59 2.29
N LEU A 5 -3.95 -8.48 2.32
CA LEU A 5 -4.31 -9.22 3.53
C LEU A 5 -3.23 -10.20 3.95
N LEU A 6 -2.69 -11.01 3.03
CA LEU A 6 -1.57 -11.91 3.33
C LEU A 6 -0.40 -11.13 3.94
N ARG A 7 0.02 -10.07 3.28
CA ARG A 7 1.12 -9.23 3.77
C ARG A 7 0.85 -8.67 5.17
N THR A 8 -0.39 -8.27 5.46
CA THR A 8 -0.78 -7.78 6.78
C THR A 8 -0.66 -8.88 7.83
N TYR A 9 -1.08 -10.10 7.52
CA TYR A 9 -1.03 -11.23 8.44
C TYR A 9 0.36 -11.83 8.60
N GLU A 10 1.25 -11.65 7.63
CA GLU A 10 2.65 -12.03 7.72
C GLU A 10 3.53 -11.01 8.48
N SER A 11 3.19 -9.72 8.42
CA SER A 11 4.06 -8.66 8.94
C SER A 11 3.56 -7.96 10.20
N LEU A 12 2.25 -7.85 10.41
CA LEU A 12 1.66 -7.10 11.52
C LEU A 12 0.81 -7.97 12.44
N ILE A 13 -0.13 -8.73 11.88
CA ILE A 13 -1.04 -9.59 12.65
C ILE A 13 -0.45 -11.01 12.72
N ILE A 14 0.74 -11.10 13.29
CA ILE A 14 1.45 -12.37 13.47
C ILE A 14 0.78 -13.24 14.54
N PRO A 15 1.03 -14.59 14.56
CA PRO A 15 0.41 -15.50 15.52
C PRO A 15 0.57 -15.05 16.98
N GLU A 16 1.78 -14.64 17.37
CA GLU A 16 2.09 -14.21 18.74
C GLU A 16 1.32 -12.96 19.16
N PHE A 17 0.95 -12.11 18.20
CA PHE A 17 0.17 -10.90 18.46
C PHE A 17 -1.33 -11.22 18.53
N MET A 18 -1.83 -12.05 17.62
CA MET A 18 -3.25 -12.33 17.47
C MET A 18 -3.78 -13.30 18.52
N GLU A 19 -3.06 -14.41 18.75
CA GLU A 19 -3.54 -15.54 19.58
C GLU A 19 -3.53 -15.24 21.09
N LYS A 20 -2.83 -14.19 21.51
CA LYS A 20 -2.86 -13.69 22.91
C LYS A 20 -4.20 -13.08 23.32
N GLY A 21 -5.06 -12.73 22.34
CA GLY A 21 -6.32 -12.06 22.57
C GLY A 21 -7.51 -13.02 22.61
N THR A 22 -8.68 -12.41 22.81
CA THR A 22 -9.98 -13.11 22.72
C THR A 22 -10.37 -13.35 21.26
N PRO A 23 -11.29 -14.29 20.97
CA PRO A 23 -11.83 -14.45 19.61
C PRO A 23 -12.46 -13.17 19.06
N GLN A 24 -13.13 -12.38 19.89
CA GLN A 24 -13.69 -11.08 19.49
C GLN A 24 -12.59 -10.10 19.03
N ARG A 25 -11.46 -10.06 19.71
CA ARG A 25 -10.30 -9.25 19.29
C ARG A 25 -9.78 -9.72 17.94
N ALA A 26 -9.64 -11.02 17.74
CA ALA A 26 -9.19 -11.58 16.47
C ALA A 26 -10.15 -11.22 15.31
N GLN A 27 -11.46 -11.20 15.57
CA GLN A 27 -12.47 -10.76 14.62
C GLN A 27 -12.32 -9.27 14.29
N LEU A 28 -12.10 -8.41 15.29
CA LEU A 28 -11.85 -6.97 15.08
C LEU A 28 -10.55 -6.75 14.27
N LEU A 29 -9.50 -7.51 14.53
CA LEU A 29 -8.26 -7.46 13.75
C LEU A 29 -8.49 -7.83 12.28
N MET A 30 -9.34 -8.81 12.00
CA MET A 30 -9.72 -9.14 10.62
C MET A 30 -10.55 -8.03 9.97
N ILE A 31 -11.49 -7.44 10.70
CA ILE A 31 -12.32 -6.34 10.20
C ILE A 31 -11.43 -5.13 9.82
N ILE A 32 -10.51 -4.74 10.70
CA ILE A 32 -9.64 -3.58 10.42
C ILE A 32 -8.65 -3.86 9.28
N ALA A 33 -8.10 -5.07 9.20
CA ALA A 33 -7.23 -5.47 8.10
C ALA A 33 -7.97 -5.46 6.75
N TRP A 34 -9.19 -5.99 6.75
CA TRP A 34 -10.08 -5.97 5.59
C TRP A 34 -10.43 -4.55 5.16
N PHE A 35 -10.88 -3.72 6.10
CA PHE A 35 -11.19 -2.32 5.85
C PHE A 35 -9.98 -1.58 5.26
N HIS A 36 -8.82 -1.70 5.85
CA HIS A 36 -7.59 -1.09 5.35
C HIS A 36 -7.26 -1.54 3.92
N ALA A 37 -7.38 -2.84 3.64
CA ALA A 37 -7.16 -3.38 2.30
C ALA A 37 -8.18 -2.84 1.29
N VAL A 38 -9.47 -2.70 1.67
CA VAL A 38 -10.50 -2.07 0.82
C VAL A 38 -10.12 -0.63 0.49
N LEU A 39 -9.71 0.17 1.47
CA LEU A 39 -9.30 1.56 1.22
C LEU A 39 -8.11 1.64 0.26
N GLN A 40 -7.14 0.73 0.40
CA GLN A 40 -5.99 0.67 -0.49
C GLN A 40 -6.36 0.26 -1.92
N GLU A 41 -7.20 -0.74 -2.09
CA GLU A 41 -7.59 -1.24 -3.43
C GLU A 41 -8.47 -0.25 -4.19
N ARG A 42 -9.32 0.50 -3.49
CA ARG A 42 -10.18 1.53 -4.13
C ARG A 42 -9.38 2.60 -4.88
N ARG A 43 -8.11 2.84 -4.53
CA ARG A 43 -7.25 3.77 -5.27
C ARG A 43 -6.96 3.32 -6.72
N SER A 44 -7.10 2.02 -7.02
CA SER A 44 -6.97 1.50 -8.37
C SER A 44 -8.14 1.90 -9.28
N TYR A 45 -9.26 2.28 -8.69
CA TYR A 45 -10.52 2.61 -9.37
C TYR A 45 -10.83 4.11 -9.43
N ILE A 46 -9.82 4.98 -9.44
CA ILE A 46 -10.03 6.43 -9.60
C ILE A 46 -10.70 6.70 -10.96
N PRO A 47 -11.73 7.58 -11.07
CA PRO A 47 -12.30 8.41 -9.99
C PRO A 47 -13.46 7.76 -9.22
N GLN A 48 -13.86 6.55 -9.53
CA GLN A 48 -15.03 5.89 -8.91
C GLN A 48 -14.73 5.35 -7.51
N GLY A 49 -13.50 4.88 -7.27
CA GLY A 49 -13.07 4.36 -5.97
C GLY A 49 -12.78 5.46 -4.97
N TRP A 50 -11.94 6.39 -5.38
CA TRP A 50 -11.61 7.64 -4.72
C TRP A 50 -11.55 8.73 -5.77
N THR A 51 -11.87 9.97 -5.41
CA THR A 51 -11.79 11.10 -6.37
C THR A 51 -10.35 11.37 -6.79
N LYS A 52 -9.39 11.10 -5.92
CA LYS A 52 -7.96 11.22 -6.16
C LYS A 52 -7.16 10.12 -5.45
N PHE A 53 -5.87 10.10 -5.66
CA PHE A 53 -4.98 9.12 -5.04
C PHE A 53 -4.74 9.46 -3.56
N TYR A 54 -5.05 8.51 -2.67
CA TYR A 54 -4.71 8.56 -1.26
C TYR A 54 -3.76 7.41 -0.91
N GLU A 55 -2.78 7.68 -0.06
CA GLU A 55 -1.87 6.66 0.43
C GLU A 55 -2.23 6.29 1.87
N PHE A 56 -2.63 5.03 2.04
CA PHE A 56 -2.87 4.42 3.35
C PHE A 56 -1.72 3.46 3.67
N SER A 57 -0.96 3.80 4.69
CA SER A 57 0.29 3.11 5.04
C SER A 57 0.09 1.99 6.07
N PRO A 58 1.04 1.06 6.20
CA PRO A 58 1.03 0.09 7.30
C PRO A 58 1.05 0.74 8.70
N ALA A 59 1.58 1.95 8.82
CA ALA A 59 1.56 2.71 10.06
C ALA A 59 0.13 3.15 10.43
N ASP A 60 -0.68 3.56 9.44
CA ASP A 60 -2.08 3.90 9.67
C ASP A 60 -2.85 2.65 10.16
N LEU A 61 -2.58 1.49 9.57
CA LEU A 61 -3.16 0.24 10.03
C LEU A 61 -2.73 -0.09 11.46
N ARG A 62 -1.46 0.09 11.81
CA ARG A 62 -0.96 -0.13 13.17
C ARG A 62 -1.69 0.75 14.18
N SER A 63 -1.79 2.05 13.90
CA SER A 63 -2.54 2.99 14.76
C SER A 63 -4.01 2.60 14.88
N ALA A 64 -4.62 2.14 13.80
CA ALA A 64 -6.01 1.68 13.81
C ALA A 64 -6.19 0.41 14.67
N VAL A 65 -5.24 -0.52 14.64
CA VAL A 65 -5.24 -1.71 15.51
C VAL A 65 -5.13 -1.30 16.99
N ASP A 66 -4.26 -0.35 17.32
CA ASP A 66 -4.11 0.14 18.69
C ASP A 66 -5.39 0.84 19.20
N ILE A 67 -6.09 1.56 18.34
CA ILE A 67 -7.40 2.16 18.64
C ILE A 67 -8.45 1.07 18.89
N CYS A 68 -8.50 0.03 18.05
CA CYS A 68 -9.42 -1.09 18.23
C CYS A 68 -9.16 -1.82 19.54
N ASP A 69 -7.90 -2.08 19.87
CA ASP A 69 -7.52 -2.74 21.13
C ASP A 69 -7.88 -1.91 22.36
N SER A 70 -7.67 -0.58 22.31
CA SER A 70 -8.03 0.34 23.39
C SER A 70 -9.55 0.44 23.55
N SER A 71 -10.28 0.63 22.44
CA SER A 71 -11.74 0.84 22.48
C SER A 71 -12.52 -0.42 22.83
N ALA A 72 -11.98 -1.61 22.57
CA ALA A 72 -12.61 -2.89 22.89
C ALA A 72 -12.04 -3.57 24.14
N GLY A 73 -11.15 -2.91 24.90
CA GLY A 73 -10.49 -3.48 26.07
C GLY A 73 -9.79 -4.80 25.75
N LEU A 74 -9.07 -4.87 24.64
CA LEU A 74 -8.44 -6.08 24.09
C LEU A 74 -9.46 -7.21 23.81
N GLY A 75 -10.70 -6.84 23.46
CA GLY A 75 -11.78 -7.77 23.14
C GLY A 75 -12.50 -8.35 24.37
N LYS A 76 -12.24 -7.85 25.57
CA LYS A 76 -12.89 -8.30 26.82
C LYS A 76 -14.19 -7.54 27.11
N GLY A 77 -14.44 -6.43 26.42
CA GLY A 77 -15.62 -5.60 26.60
C GLY A 77 -16.42 -5.40 25.30
N GLN A 78 -17.53 -4.68 25.40
CA GLN A 78 -18.21 -4.17 24.20
C GLN A 78 -17.38 -3.04 23.61
N PRO A 79 -17.11 -3.06 22.28
CA PRO A 79 -16.37 -1.99 21.66
C PRO A 79 -17.07 -0.64 21.79
N ASP A 80 -16.33 0.39 22.14
CA ASP A 80 -16.80 1.77 22.06
C ASP A 80 -16.76 2.25 20.60
N TRP A 81 -17.85 2.00 19.90
CA TRP A 81 -17.97 2.35 18.48
C TRP A 81 -17.86 3.84 18.23
N VAL A 82 -18.32 4.69 19.16
CA VAL A 82 -18.28 6.15 19.00
C VAL A 82 -16.84 6.65 19.00
N THR A 83 -16.08 6.27 20.01
CA THR A 83 -14.65 6.62 20.09
C THR A 83 -13.88 6.02 18.93
N MET A 84 -14.12 4.77 18.57
CA MET A 84 -13.47 4.09 17.45
C MET A 84 -13.74 4.82 16.12
N HIS A 85 -15.00 5.14 15.81
CA HIS A 85 -15.35 5.89 14.61
C HIS A 85 -14.70 7.28 14.62
N GLY A 86 -14.77 8.01 15.73
CA GLY A 86 -14.19 9.34 15.84
C GLY A 86 -12.68 9.34 15.56
N LEU A 87 -11.94 8.47 16.21
CA LEU A 87 -10.49 8.41 16.04
C LEU A 87 -10.07 7.91 14.66
N LEU A 88 -10.74 6.88 14.12
CA LEU A 88 -10.43 6.37 12.78
C LEU A 88 -10.78 7.38 11.68
N SER A 89 -11.92 8.10 11.82
CA SER A 89 -12.37 9.06 10.82
C SER A 89 -11.66 10.40 10.87
N LEU A 90 -11.20 10.85 12.04
CA LEU A 90 -10.58 12.18 12.18
C LEU A 90 -9.05 12.11 12.20
N ALA A 91 -8.48 11.15 12.91
CA ALA A 91 -7.05 11.13 13.16
C ALA A 91 -6.29 10.20 12.19
N VAL A 92 -6.74 8.95 12.01
CA VAL A 92 -5.97 7.96 11.25
C VAL A 92 -6.24 8.07 9.76
N TYR A 93 -7.42 7.65 9.32
CA TYR A 93 -7.75 7.60 7.89
C TYR A 93 -8.28 8.93 7.36
N GLY A 94 -9.08 9.65 8.15
CA GLY A 94 -9.60 10.96 7.74
C GLY A 94 -8.50 12.02 7.64
N GLY A 95 -7.44 11.92 8.42
CA GLY A 95 -6.27 12.79 8.27
C GLY A 95 -5.53 12.63 6.92
N ARG A 96 -5.84 11.58 6.16
CA ARG A 96 -5.31 11.35 4.80
C ARG A 96 -6.26 11.80 3.69
N VAL A 97 -7.54 12.00 4.02
CA VAL A 97 -8.60 12.33 3.06
C VAL A 97 -8.95 13.80 3.18
N ASP A 98 -8.79 14.54 2.08
CA ASP A 98 -8.99 15.99 2.04
C ASP A 98 -10.17 16.42 1.15
N ASN A 99 -10.89 15.46 0.55
CA ASN A 99 -12.07 15.71 -0.26
C ASN A 99 -13.34 15.34 0.51
N ALA A 100 -14.29 16.25 0.64
CA ALA A 100 -15.51 16.05 1.40
C ALA A 100 -16.40 14.89 0.91
N GLN A 101 -16.35 14.54 -0.38
CA GLN A 101 -17.08 13.38 -0.89
C GLN A 101 -16.43 12.07 -0.46
N ASP A 102 -15.10 12.02 -0.53
CA ASP A 102 -14.31 10.86 -0.10
C ASP A 102 -14.37 10.68 1.42
N GLU A 103 -14.44 11.78 2.18
CA GLU A 103 -14.66 11.74 3.63
C GLU A 103 -16.01 11.10 4.00
N ARG A 104 -17.09 11.51 3.31
CA ARG A 104 -18.41 10.89 3.48
C ARG A 104 -18.39 9.39 3.16
N LEU A 105 -17.67 9.03 2.09
CA LEU A 105 -17.49 7.63 1.71
C LEU A 105 -16.73 6.85 2.79
N LEU A 106 -15.65 7.43 3.33
CA LEU A 106 -14.89 6.85 4.45
C LEU A 106 -15.81 6.61 5.66
N HIS A 107 -16.64 7.58 6.03
CA HIS A 107 -17.62 7.43 7.10
C HIS A 107 -18.62 6.29 6.85
N CYS A 108 -19.12 6.14 5.62
CA CYS A 108 -20.00 5.02 5.27
C CYS A 108 -19.31 3.67 5.48
N PHE A 109 -18.06 3.53 5.10
CA PHE A 109 -17.29 2.30 5.33
C PHE A 109 -17.03 2.06 6.81
N LEU A 110 -16.71 3.09 7.59
CA LEU A 110 -16.53 2.97 9.03
C LEU A 110 -17.81 2.48 9.71
N GLN A 111 -18.95 3.08 9.39
CA GLN A 111 -20.25 2.66 9.92
C GLN A 111 -20.63 1.23 9.52
N HIS A 112 -20.27 0.82 8.32
CA HIS A 112 -20.55 -0.54 7.84
C HIS A 112 -19.70 -1.59 8.56
N TYR A 113 -18.39 -1.39 8.60
CA TYR A 113 -17.45 -2.39 9.13
C TYR A 113 -17.34 -2.38 10.65
N PHE A 114 -17.36 -1.20 11.28
CA PHE A 114 -17.22 -1.05 12.74
C PHE A 114 -18.58 -0.87 13.39
N SER A 115 -19.37 -1.92 13.38
CA SER A 115 -20.73 -1.94 13.93
C SER A 115 -21.02 -3.23 14.66
N ARG A 116 -22.01 -3.17 15.57
CA ARG A 116 -22.50 -4.35 16.27
C ARG A 116 -23.05 -5.41 15.30
N SER A 117 -23.68 -4.97 14.21
CA SER A 117 -24.20 -5.86 13.18
C SER A 117 -23.10 -6.64 12.45
N MET A 118 -21.96 -6.03 12.21
CA MET A 118 -20.80 -6.71 11.61
C MET A 118 -20.26 -7.82 12.52
N LEU A 119 -20.07 -7.55 13.82
CA LEU A 119 -19.66 -8.57 14.79
C LEU A 119 -20.69 -9.70 14.99
N SER A 120 -21.97 -9.43 14.74
CA SER A 120 -22.99 -10.46 14.82
C SER A 120 -23.10 -11.30 13.55
N SER A 121 -22.95 -10.70 12.38
CA SER A 121 -23.05 -11.39 11.09
C SER A 121 -21.77 -12.10 10.69
N LEU A 122 -20.62 -11.55 11.06
CA LEU A 122 -19.27 -12.01 10.70
C LEU A 122 -19.05 -12.15 9.18
N LYS A 123 -19.83 -11.46 8.35
CA LYS A 123 -19.74 -11.52 6.87
C LYS A 123 -19.10 -10.25 6.33
N LEU A 124 -17.85 -10.34 5.84
CA LEU A 124 -17.15 -9.22 5.24
C LEU A 124 -17.55 -8.96 3.79
N ALA A 125 -17.80 -10.03 3.05
CA ALA A 125 -18.21 -9.99 1.65
C ALA A 125 -18.93 -11.29 1.27
N PRO A 126 -19.57 -11.37 0.10
CA PRO A 126 -20.14 -12.64 -0.39
C PRO A 126 -19.06 -13.72 -0.42
N GLY A 127 -19.28 -14.81 0.31
CA GLY A 127 -18.34 -15.93 0.41
C GLY A 127 -17.18 -15.72 1.41
N VAL A 128 -17.06 -14.58 2.07
CA VAL A 128 -16.00 -14.30 3.05
C VAL A 128 -16.60 -14.12 4.42
N THR A 129 -16.40 -15.10 5.30
CA THR A 129 -16.89 -15.10 6.68
C THR A 129 -15.71 -15.09 7.66
N ILE A 130 -15.80 -14.27 8.69
CA ILE A 130 -14.79 -14.16 9.75
C ILE A 130 -14.84 -15.42 10.63
N PRO A 131 -13.70 -16.08 10.94
CA PRO A 131 -13.66 -17.18 11.90
C PRO A 131 -14.12 -16.76 13.30
N THR A 132 -14.66 -17.72 14.04
CA THR A 132 -15.05 -17.53 15.44
C THR A 132 -13.96 -17.88 16.45
N SER A 133 -12.82 -18.38 15.97
CA SER A 133 -11.62 -18.73 16.76
C SER A 133 -10.67 -17.52 16.86
N ASN A 134 -9.66 -17.64 17.71
CA ASN A 134 -8.52 -16.71 17.74
C ASN A 134 -7.25 -17.32 17.10
N ARG A 135 -7.35 -18.48 16.43
CA ARG A 135 -6.22 -19.16 15.82
C ARG A 135 -5.83 -18.51 14.51
N HIS A 136 -4.63 -18.01 14.41
CA HIS A 136 -4.11 -17.33 13.22
C HIS A 136 -4.27 -18.14 11.93
N ALA A 137 -4.03 -19.48 12.00
CA ALA A 137 -4.17 -20.36 10.85
C ALA A 137 -5.57 -20.42 10.24
N ASP A 138 -6.63 -20.20 11.04
CA ASP A 138 -8.01 -20.21 10.54
C ASP A 138 -8.27 -18.96 9.70
N TYR A 139 -7.69 -17.83 10.06
CA TYR A 139 -7.78 -16.57 9.30
C TYR A 139 -6.96 -16.63 8.01
N LEU A 140 -5.77 -17.23 8.04
CA LEU A 140 -4.99 -17.45 6.82
C LEU A 140 -5.76 -18.31 5.81
N ARG A 141 -6.42 -19.40 6.23
CA ARG A 141 -7.25 -20.22 5.32
C ARG A 141 -8.37 -19.39 4.67
N VAL A 142 -9.02 -18.50 5.42
CA VAL A 142 -10.04 -17.60 4.84
C VAL A 142 -9.41 -16.65 3.82
N ILE A 143 -8.26 -16.07 4.13
CA ILE A 143 -7.54 -15.18 3.21
C ILE A 143 -7.10 -15.92 1.95
N GLU A 144 -6.55 -17.13 2.09
CA GLU A 144 -6.13 -17.99 0.97
C GLU A 144 -7.30 -18.42 0.07
N SER A 145 -8.51 -18.51 0.63
CA SER A 145 -9.73 -18.83 -0.13
C SER A 145 -10.24 -17.67 -0.99
N ILE A 146 -9.77 -16.44 -0.76
CA ILE A 146 -10.16 -15.27 -1.54
C ILE A 146 -9.56 -15.37 -2.95
N PRO A 147 -10.36 -15.16 -4.01
CA PRO A 147 -9.84 -15.16 -5.38
C PRO A 147 -8.69 -14.17 -5.58
N TRP A 148 -7.74 -14.53 -6.43
CA TRP A 148 -6.63 -13.63 -6.82
C TRP A 148 -7.08 -12.44 -7.67
N THR A 149 -8.22 -12.59 -8.35
CA THR A 149 -8.84 -11.52 -9.14
C THR A 149 -9.95 -10.88 -8.34
N ASP A 150 -9.78 -9.62 -8.03
CA ASP A 150 -10.74 -8.85 -7.24
C ASP A 150 -11.94 -8.43 -8.10
N SER A 151 -13.15 -8.59 -7.55
CA SER A 151 -14.35 -8.00 -8.14
C SER A 151 -14.57 -6.60 -7.56
N PRO A 152 -14.91 -5.57 -8.37
CA PRO A 152 -15.20 -4.22 -7.88
C PRO A 152 -16.27 -4.18 -6.78
N THR A 153 -17.21 -5.13 -6.82
CA THR A 153 -18.29 -5.23 -5.84
C THR A 153 -17.80 -5.49 -4.40
N ILE A 154 -16.65 -6.16 -4.24
CA ILE A 154 -16.01 -6.36 -2.92
C ILE A 154 -15.63 -5.02 -2.29
N PHE A 155 -15.31 -4.03 -3.10
CA PHE A 155 -14.93 -2.68 -2.67
C PHE A 155 -16.12 -1.70 -2.62
N GLY A 156 -17.35 -2.19 -2.71
CA GLY A 156 -18.54 -1.35 -2.76
C GLY A 156 -18.62 -0.51 -4.04
N LEU A 157 -18.07 -1.00 -5.14
CA LEU A 157 -18.12 -0.38 -6.46
C LEU A 157 -19.10 -1.13 -7.37
N PRO A 158 -19.70 -0.45 -8.37
CA PRO A 158 -20.51 -1.13 -9.36
C PRO A 158 -19.67 -2.10 -10.20
N ALA A 159 -20.26 -3.19 -10.65
CA ALA A 159 -19.56 -4.24 -11.40
C ALA A 159 -18.85 -3.73 -12.68
N ASN A 160 -19.34 -2.63 -13.25
CA ASN A 160 -18.74 -2.02 -14.44
C ASN A 160 -17.54 -1.10 -14.15
N ALA A 161 -17.16 -0.93 -12.89
CA ALA A 161 -15.98 -0.12 -12.52
C ALA A 161 -14.68 -0.65 -13.14
N ASP A 162 -14.58 -1.96 -13.37
CA ASP A 162 -13.45 -2.59 -14.08
C ASP A 162 -13.25 -2.07 -15.50
N VAL A 163 -14.30 -1.67 -16.18
CA VAL A 163 -14.22 -1.19 -17.57
C VAL A 163 -13.29 0.02 -17.67
N ALA A 164 -13.37 0.96 -16.73
CA ALA A 164 -12.51 2.14 -16.71
C ALA A 164 -11.05 1.77 -16.42
N VAL A 165 -10.82 0.81 -15.51
CA VAL A 165 -9.48 0.31 -15.19
C VAL A 165 -8.87 -0.42 -16.37
N GLN A 166 -9.63 -1.34 -17.00
CA GLN A 166 -9.18 -2.10 -18.16
C GLN A 166 -8.89 -1.20 -19.36
N LYS A 167 -9.73 -0.19 -19.63
CA LYS A 167 -9.47 0.81 -20.69
C LYS A 167 -8.16 1.55 -20.46
N ARG A 168 -7.89 2.01 -19.23
CA ARG A 168 -6.62 2.67 -18.91
C ARG A 168 -5.43 1.74 -19.08
N ALA A 169 -5.53 0.51 -18.59
CA ALA A 169 -4.49 -0.50 -18.75
C ALA A 169 -4.22 -0.80 -20.23
N ALA A 170 -5.29 -1.01 -21.03
CA ALA A 170 -5.17 -1.21 -22.46
C ALA A 170 -4.54 -0.02 -23.18
N THR A 171 -4.94 1.21 -22.83
CA THR A 171 -4.35 2.43 -23.40
C THR A 171 -2.87 2.53 -23.04
N ALA A 172 -2.47 2.25 -21.80
CA ALA A 172 -1.09 2.24 -21.38
C ALA A 172 -0.25 1.20 -22.17
N VAL A 173 -0.78 -0.01 -22.33
CA VAL A 173 -0.14 -1.06 -23.15
C VAL A 173 -0.01 -0.62 -24.61
N GLN A 174 -1.07 -0.05 -25.21
CA GLN A 174 -1.01 0.45 -26.58
C GLN A 174 0.01 1.57 -26.75
N THR A 175 0.09 2.49 -25.80
CA THR A 175 1.07 3.58 -25.81
C THR A 175 2.49 3.03 -25.72
N ASN A 176 2.72 2.07 -24.85
CA ASN A 176 4.03 1.41 -24.73
C ASN A 176 4.40 0.64 -26.00
N LEU A 177 3.44 -0.09 -26.60
CA LEU A 177 3.66 -0.81 -27.86
C LEU A 177 3.94 0.15 -29.02
N ARG A 178 3.22 1.29 -29.10
CA ARG A 178 3.49 2.34 -30.09
C ARG A 178 4.87 2.93 -29.92
N ALA A 179 5.29 3.22 -28.70
CA ALA A 179 6.63 3.72 -28.41
C ALA A 179 7.71 2.71 -28.87
N LEU A 180 7.51 1.41 -28.61
CA LEU A 180 8.41 0.36 -29.10
C LEU A 180 8.37 0.20 -30.62
N GLY A 181 7.20 0.41 -31.26
CA GLY A 181 7.02 0.33 -32.70
C GLY A 181 7.69 1.48 -33.46
N VAL A 182 7.66 2.67 -32.90
CA VAL A 182 8.33 3.86 -33.48
C VAL A 182 9.85 3.64 -33.51
N GLU A 183 10.40 2.93 -32.53
CA GLU A 183 11.84 2.58 -32.55
C GLU A 183 12.24 1.62 -33.68
N LYS A 184 11.29 0.86 -34.25
CA LYS A 184 11.56 -0.04 -35.40
C LYS A 184 11.49 0.64 -36.76
N HIS A 185 10.84 1.78 -36.88
CA HIS A 185 10.66 2.50 -38.14
C HIS A 185 11.46 3.82 -38.24
N GLY A 186 11.92 4.36 -37.14
CA GLY A 186 12.99 5.35 -37.15
C GLY A 186 14.32 4.63 -36.95
N ALA A 187 15.33 4.90 -37.76
CA ALA A 187 16.66 4.44 -37.48
C ALA A 187 16.91 4.58 -35.99
N ALA A 188 17.16 3.46 -35.33
CA ALA A 188 17.35 3.42 -33.88
C ALA A 188 18.24 4.60 -33.53
N ALA A 189 17.66 5.62 -32.89
CA ALA A 189 18.48 6.74 -32.43
C ALA A 189 19.53 6.09 -31.56
N ALA A 190 20.74 5.99 -32.11
CA ALA A 190 21.86 5.33 -31.48
C ALA A 190 21.92 5.93 -30.07
N PHE A 191 21.99 5.10 -29.05
CA PHE A 191 22.12 5.56 -27.69
C PHE A 191 23.24 6.59 -27.61
N ASP A 192 22.84 7.86 -27.50
CA ASP A 192 23.79 8.97 -27.42
C ASP A 192 24.20 9.13 -25.95
N ARG A 193 25.35 8.49 -25.65
CA ARG A 193 25.90 8.50 -24.29
C ARG A 193 26.24 9.91 -23.83
N GLU A 194 26.69 10.79 -24.71
CA GLU A 194 27.08 12.13 -24.35
C GLU A 194 25.86 12.97 -23.95
N LYS A 195 24.80 12.90 -24.75
CA LYS A 195 23.52 13.57 -24.47
C LYS A 195 22.90 13.07 -23.17
N TRP A 196 22.93 11.75 -22.93
CA TRP A 196 22.47 11.18 -21.67
C TRP A 196 23.33 11.61 -20.49
N GLY A 197 24.66 11.67 -20.68
CA GLY A 197 25.58 12.14 -19.66
C GLY A 197 25.31 13.59 -19.25
N GLN A 198 25.10 14.47 -20.22
CA GLN A 198 24.78 15.87 -19.96
C GLN A 198 23.43 16.02 -19.21
N SER A 199 22.39 15.31 -19.65
CA SER A 199 21.05 15.41 -19.04
C SER A 199 20.97 14.78 -17.65
N LEU A 200 21.67 13.68 -17.42
CA LEU A 200 21.57 12.91 -16.16
C LEU A 200 22.65 13.26 -15.12
N SER A 201 23.73 13.91 -15.52
CA SER A 201 24.80 14.30 -14.60
C SER A 201 24.34 15.14 -13.41
N PRO A 202 23.46 16.14 -13.56
CA PRO A 202 22.94 16.91 -12.43
C PRO A 202 22.15 16.04 -11.45
N ILE A 203 21.33 15.11 -11.98
CA ILE A 203 20.51 14.20 -11.17
C ILE A 203 21.40 13.23 -10.39
N LEU A 204 22.39 12.64 -11.04
CA LEU A 204 23.33 11.72 -10.40
C LEU A 204 24.16 12.42 -9.30
N SER A 205 24.60 13.65 -9.55
CA SER A 205 25.34 14.43 -8.56
C SER A 205 24.48 14.83 -7.36
N LEU A 206 23.22 15.21 -7.61
CA LEU A 206 22.24 15.49 -6.55
C LEU A 206 21.97 14.24 -5.71
N TRP A 207 21.80 13.09 -6.37
CA TRP A 207 21.58 11.82 -5.69
C TRP A 207 22.75 11.46 -4.76
N GLN A 208 24.00 11.61 -5.22
CA GLN A 208 25.18 11.36 -4.39
C GLN A 208 25.18 12.21 -3.12
N LYS A 209 24.83 13.49 -3.22
CA LYS A 209 24.71 14.38 -2.06
C LYS A 209 23.60 13.94 -1.13
N LEU A 210 22.43 13.55 -1.66
CA LEU A 210 21.30 13.07 -0.86
C LEU A 210 21.61 11.76 -0.15
N VAL A 211 22.26 10.81 -0.82
CA VAL A 211 22.68 9.55 -0.20
C VAL A 211 23.63 9.78 0.97
N ALA A 212 24.59 10.68 0.80
CA ALA A 212 25.50 11.05 1.90
C ALA A 212 24.75 11.69 3.07
N ALA A 213 23.77 12.55 2.81
CA ALA A 213 22.92 13.14 3.86
C ALA A 213 22.03 12.11 4.55
N CYS A 214 21.61 11.07 3.85
CA CYS A 214 20.74 10.01 4.36
C CYS A 214 21.48 8.82 4.98
N GLU A 215 22.79 8.91 5.21
CA GLU A 215 23.60 7.79 5.72
C GLU A 215 23.11 7.25 7.06
N LYS A 216 22.64 8.12 7.95
CA LYS A 216 22.04 7.73 9.23
C LYS A 216 20.77 6.89 9.05
N VAL A 217 19.95 7.23 8.05
CA VAL A 217 18.73 6.47 7.72
C VAL A 217 19.08 5.12 7.11
N ARG A 218 20.09 5.06 6.23
CA ARG A 218 20.54 3.83 5.57
C ARG A 218 21.09 2.80 6.55
N THR A 219 21.83 3.26 7.55
CA THR A 219 22.53 2.40 8.53
C THR A 219 21.71 2.09 9.78
N ALA A 220 20.62 2.80 10.01
CA ALA A 220 19.74 2.55 11.12
C ALA A 220 19.16 1.13 11.08
N LYS A 221 19.09 0.47 12.23
CA LYS A 221 18.47 -0.85 12.37
C LYS A 221 17.08 -0.68 12.95
N PRO A 222 16.01 -0.80 12.16
CA PRO A 222 14.65 -0.70 12.67
C PRO A 222 14.37 -1.82 13.66
N ARG A 223 13.78 -1.49 14.81
CA ARG A 223 13.34 -2.42 15.84
C ARG A 223 11.83 -2.31 15.97
N ILE A 224 11.11 -3.10 15.19
CA ILE A 224 9.65 -3.16 15.29
C ILE A 224 9.31 -3.97 16.54
N ASP A 225 9.12 -3.27 17.65
CA ASP A 225 8.65 -3.87 18.91
C ASP A 225 7.14 -3.60 19.07
N PRO A 226 6.30 -4.66 19.12
CA PRO A 226 4.86 -4.50 19.34
C PRO A 226 4.49 -3.80 20.65
N LYS A 227 5.42 -3.77 21.62
CA LYS A 227 5.23 -3.12 22.93
C LYS A 227 5.70 -1.67 22.97
N SER A 228 6.33 -1.18 21.92
CA SER A 228 6.80 0.20 21.86
C SER A 228 5.63 1.18 21.82
N ALA A 229 5.87 2.41 22.29
CA ALA A 229 4.90 3.47 22.16
C ALA A 229 4.45 3.63 20.69
N PRO A 230 3.16 3.95 20.41
CA PRO A 230 2.63 4.04 19.07
C PRO A 230 3.45 4.91 18.11
N VAL A 231 3.98 6.04 18.61
CA VAL A 231 4.84 6.95 17.85
C VAL A 231 6.15 6.26 17.41
N ASN A 232 6.76 5.49 18.30
CA ASN A 232 7.99 4.77 17.98
C ASN A 232 7.73 3.68 16.92
N GLY A 233 6.60 2.96 17.03
CA GLY A 233 6.19 1.99 16.04
C GLY A 233 5.96 2.60 14.66
N PHE A 234 5.35 3.79 14.61
CA PHE A 234 5.19 4.57 13.39
C PHE A 234 6.54 4.94 12.76
N VAL A 235 7.44 5.53 13.55
CA VAL A 235 8.78 5.94 13.08
C VAL A 235 9.57 4.75 12.52
N GLU A 236 9.51 3.60 13.19
CA GLU A 236 10.20 2.38 12.74
C GLU A 236 9.63 1.84 11.41
N LEU A 237 8.32 1.87 11.23
CA LEU A 237 7.68 1.47 9.97
C LEU A 237 8.04 2.40 8.81
N GLU A 238 8.04 3.71 9.05
CA GLU A 238 8.45 4.70 8.04
C GLU A 238 9.95 4.59 7.73
N LEU A 239 10.78 4.25 8.71
CA LEU A 239 12.21 3.98 8.50
C LEU A 239 12.42 2.78 7.55
N VAL A 240 11.69 1.69 7.76
CA VAL A 240 11.75 0.51 6.86
C VAL A 240 11.36 0.89 5.44
N LYS A 241 10.29 1.67 5.27
CA LYS A 241 9.85 2.18 3.96
C LYS A 241 10.92 3.06 3.29
N ALA A 242 11.46 4.01 4.05
CA ALA A 242 12.50 4.92 3.56
C ALA A 242 13.74 4.15 3.10
N GLN A 243 14.19 3.15 3.86
CA GLN A 243 15.31 2.29 3.48
C GLN A 243 15.04 1.49 2.21
N ALA A 244 13.84 0.92 2.07
CA ALA A 244 13.45 0.20 0.86
C ALA A 244 13.45 1.11 -0.36
N LEU A 245 12.89 2.31 -0.25
CA LEU A 245 12.88 3.31 -1.31
C LEU A 245 14.29 3.74 -1.70
N LEU A 246 15.14 4.10 -0.73
CA LEU A 246 16.53 4.48 -0.96
C LEU A 246 17.29 3.38 -1.71
N LYS A 247 17.09 2.11 -1.35
CA LYS A 247 17.72 0.96 -2.01
C LYS A 247 17.29 0.83 -3.47
N VAL A 248 16.00 0.99 -3.76
CA VAL A 248 15.47 0.89 -5.14
C VAL A 248 16.03 2.03 -6.00
N VAL A 249 15.94 3.26 -5.53
CA VAL A 249 16.43 4.44 -6.27
C VAL A 249 17.94 4.37 -6.48
N ASP A 250 18.71 3.98 -5.47
CA ASP A 250 20.16 3.83 -5.57
C ASP A 250 20.56 2.77 -6.61
N SER A 251 19.86 1.64 -6.62
CA SER A 251 20.08 0.58 -7.62
C SER A 251 19.84 1.07 -9.04
N SER A 252 18.71 1.76 -9.28
CA SER A 252 18.34 2.27 -10.60
C SER A 252 19.32 3.36 -11.08
N LEU A 253 19.60 4.35 -10.25
CA LEU A 253 20.52 5.44 -10.61
C LEU A 253 21.97 4.96 -10.75
N SER A 254 22.40 3.99 -9.98
CA SER A 254 23.71 3.36 -10.12
C SER A 254 23.84 2.60 -11.44
N ALA A 255 22.79 1.85 -11.84
CA ALA A 255 22.77 1.17 -13.14
C ALA A 255 22.84 2.17 -14.31
N ILE A 256 22.03 3.23 -14.28
CA ILE A 256 22.08 4.32 -15.27
C ILE A 256 23.47 4.96 -15.31
N GLY A 257 24.05 5.25 -14.14
CA GLY A 257 25.40 5.82 -14.05
C GLY A 257 26.48 4.91 -14.66
N ARG A 258 26.37 3.58 -14.53
CA ARG A 258 27.30 2.63 -15.17
C ARG A 258 27.13 2.62 -16.68
N VAL A 259 25.90 2.68 -17.19
CA VAL A 259 25.63 2.77 -18.63
C VAL A 259 26.19 4.06 -19.22
N VAL A 260 25.98 5.21 -18.57
CA VAL A 260 26.53 6.50 -19.00
C VAL A 260 28.04 6.49 -19.00
N ARG A 261 28.68 5.87 -18.02
CA ARG A 261 30.18 5.70 -18.01
C ARG A 261 30.68 4.65 -19.01
N GLY A 262 29.80 3.81 -19.55
CA GLY A 262 30.14 2.76 -20.51
C GLY A 262 30.68 1.49 -19.88
N THR A 263 30.46 1.30 -18.59
CA THR A 263 30.88 0.08 -17.87
C THR A 263 29.81 -1.01 -17.90
N GLU A 264 28.59 -0.68 -18.36
CA GLU A 264 27.45 -1.60 -18.48
C GLU A 264 26.72 -1.35 -19.81
N LEU A 265 26.15 -2.41 -20.40
CA LEU A 265 25.34 -2.31 -21.61
C LEU A 265 23.95 -1.79 -21.25
N LEU A 266 23.39 -0.95 -22.13
CA LEU A 266 22.03 -0.46 -21.98
C LEU A 266 21.02 -1.60 -22.16
N ASN A 267 20.31 -1.94 -21.09
CA ASN A 267 19.19 -2.87 -21.15
C ASN A 267 17.84 -2.13 -21.23
N ALA A 268 16.77 -2.85 -21.54
CA ALA A 268 15.43 -2.28 -21.72
C ALA A 268 14.91 -1.57 -20.46
N THR A 269 15.21 -2.08 -19.27
CA THR A 269 14.79 -1.51 -17.99
C THR A 269 15.52 -0.19 -17.73
N THR A 270 16.84 -0.19 -17.82
CA THR A 270 17.67 1.01 -17.62
C THR A 270 17.38 2.09 -18.68
N LYS A 271 17.07 1.68 -19.93
CA LYS A 271 16.64 2.61 -20.98
C LYS A 271 15.33 3.31 -20.60
N ARG A 272 14.33 2.56 -20.15
CA ARG A 272 13.02 3.10 -19.72
C ARG A 272 13.16 4.05 -18.54
N GLU A 273 13.91 3.66 -17.52
CA GLU A 273 14.17 4.48 -16.34
C GLU A 273 14.92 5.76 -16.67
N GLY A 274 15.95 5.68 -17.49
CA GLY A 274 16.72 6.83 -17.95
C GLY A 274 15.91 7.81 -18.79
N LEU A 275 15.07 7.31 -19.71
CA LEU A 275 14.16 8.16 -20.48
C LEU A 275 13.13 8.85 -19.59
N SER A 276 12.60 8.16 -18.58
CA SER A 276 11.68 8.75 -17.62
C SER A 276 12.30 9.92 -16.86
N LEU A 277 13.58 9.84 -16.52
CA LEU A 277 14.30 10.91 -15.82
C LEU A 277 14.68 12.10 -16.72
N ILE A 278 14.87 11.87 -18.02
CA ILE A 278 15.20 12.94 -18.98
C ILE A 278 13.97 13.78 -19.34
N HIS A 279 12.77 13.21 -19.21
CA HIS A 279 11.50 13.87 -19.54
C HIS A 279 10.79 14.54 -18.35
N ILE A 280 11.42 14.51 -17.16
CA ILE A 280 10.99 15.29 -16.00
C ILE A 280 11.66 16.68 -16.07
#